data_0030fe0124227a6ac69cc94473da4242
#
_entry.id   0030fe0124227a6ac69cc94473da4242
#
_cell.length_a   1.000
_cell.length_b   1.000
_cell.length_c   1.000
_cell.angle_alpha   90.00
_cell.angle_beta   90.00
_cell.angle_gamma   90.00
#
_symmetry.space_group_name_H-M   'P 1'
#
loop_
_entity.id
_entity.type
_entity.pdbx_description
1 polymer ?
#
loop_
_entity_poly.entity_id
_entity_poly.type
_entity_poly.pdbx_seq_one_letter_code
_entity_poly.pdbx_strand_id
1 'polypeptide(L)'
;SDSDSDSDSDSDSDSDSDSDSDSDSDSDSDSDSDSDSDSDSDSDSDVPMSSQQAMEVNGEDDEDEEDEEDAPLAGSKRKRTRQISSDIEGGGEQRWTTLIHKGPKFPEPYTPLPRDVMLKYDGKPVPLPPESEEVAMFYAVKLESQHASNPIFNRNFFEDFCGYLKKYPPKDGTKIQKFEKLDFRDMYNYWMSLKNAEAERKKSMAPSMRKAELAERKAIDNEYKLCLVDGLEQKAGNVTVEPPGLFLGRGAHPKAGRVKTRIMPEQITINHSADHPPPKPPKGHSWGEVVERKDVTWLALWRENINGGFKYVFLDASSTFKTESDREKFEKARRLDTCVKQVRTDVLKNLKSKDVLTKMIATIVWLIDNFSLRAGNEKGEDEAETYGVCSLRCGHATLLPPNQLNLSFLGKDSMKFDETLTLSNADVYKNIAAFLKSDGHQRKGPDDPIFAAPKARGDAMTPLPPDVVNQFLGRYMKGLSAKVFRTYNASATFQGLLDETESWLAARPTKQEREITPAN
;
A
#
# COMPACT_ATOMS: atom_id res chain seq x y z
N SER A 1 55.60 60.30 32.20
CA SER A 1 55.06 60.65 33.50
C SER A 1 53.87 59.75 33.79
N ASP A 2 54.07 58.59 34.45
CA ASP A 2 54.01 58.43 35.92
C ASP A 2 52.58 58.61 36.42
N SER A 3 51.96 57.69 37.04
CA SER A 3 52.30 57.13 38.32
C SER A 3 51.27 56.04 38.73
N ASP A 4 51.81 55.08 39.40
CA ASP A 4 51.20 54.01 40.17
C ASP A 4 50.10 54.38 41.14
N SER A 5 49.29 53.46 41.49
CA SER A 5 49.01 53.12 42.89
C SER A 5 48.13 51.87 43.04
N ASP A 6 48.68 50.90 43.74
CA ASP A 6 48.07 49.71 44.34
C ASP A 6 46.98 50.07 45.33
N SER A 7 46.05 49.21 45.54
CA SER A 7 45.58 48.83 46.90
C SER A 7 44.73 47.58 46.86
N ASP A 8 45.26 46.57 47.55
CA ASP A 8 44.61 45.33 47.99
C ASP A 8 43.43 45.60 48.93
N SER A 9 42.45 44.77 48.89
CA SER A 9 41.75 44.31 50.12
C SER A 9 40.96 43.05 49.86
N ASP A 10 41.44 42.02 50.54
CA ASP A 10 40.76 40.76 50.78
C ASP A 10 39.46 40.96 51.55
N SER A 11 38.48 40.14 51.25
CA SER A 11 37.58 39.60 52.29
C SER A 11 36.85 38.38 51.77
N ASP A 12 37.22 37.28 52.36
CA ASP A 12 36.54 35.98 52.33
C ASP A 12 35.12 36.11 52.88
N SER A 13 34.20 35.37 52.28
CA SER A 13 33.09 34.75 53.01
C SER A 13 32.49 33.63 52.17
N ASP A 14 32.76 32.45 52.67
CA ASP A 14 32.12 31.20 52.31
C ASP A 14 30.60 31.26 52.56
N SER A 15 29.82 30.75 51.65
CA SER A 15 28.56 30.07 52.01
C SER A 15 28.14 29.14 50.85
N ASP A 16 28.32 27.88 51.16
CA ASP A 16 27.78 26.74 50.43
C ASP A 16 26.26 26.80 50.40
N SER A 17 25.68 26.63 49.23
CA SER A 17 24.35 26.01 49.09
C SER A 17 24.23 25.39 47.73
N ASP A 18 24.38 24.09 47.75
CA ASP A 18 24.02 23.16 46.68
C ASP A 18 22.53 23.29 46.37
N SER A 19 22.21 23.53 45.10
CA SER A 19 20.93 23.12 44.56
C SER A 19 21.11 22.86 43.08
N ASP A 20 21.35 21.61 42.78
CA ASP A 20 21.26 21.04 41.46
C ASP A 20 19.82 21.17 40.94
N SER A 21 19.66 21.91 39.87
CA SER A 21 18.50 21.81 39.03
C SER A 21 18.95 21.96 37.58
N ASP A 22 19.37 20.82 37.05
CA ASP A 22 19.56 20.64 35.62
C ASP A 22 18.19 20.71 34.95
N SER A 23 17.93 21.80 34.30
CA SER A 23 16.86 21.94 33.34
C SER A 23 17.48 22.31 31.99
N ASP A 24 18.02 21.30 31.33
CA ASP A 24 18.35 21.40 29.93
C ASP A 24 17.05 21.35 29.12
N SER A 25 16.62 22.54 28.76
CA SER A 25 15.58 22.73 27.76
C SER A 25 16.24 23.10 26.43
N ASP A 26 16.77 22.08 25.74
CA ASP A 26 17.09 22.19 24.34
C ASP A 26 15.79 22.01 23.55
N SER A 27 15.24 23.15 23.17
CA SER A 27 14.15 23.23 22.22
C SER A 27 14.74 23.36 20.82
N ASP A 28 15.21 22.24 20.26
CA ASP A 28 15.40 22.10 18.82
C ASP A 28 14.06 21.70 18.22
N SER A 29 13.38 22.68 17.69
CA SER A 29 12.18 22.50 16.88
C SER A 29 12.62 22.23 15.43
N ASP A 30 13.10 21.04 15.15
CA ASP A 30 13.12 20.47 13.81
C ASP A 30 11.77 19.81 13.57
N SER A 31 10.91 20.56 12.89
CA SER A 31 9.65 20.02 12.37
C SER A 31 9.92 19.26 11.08
N ASP A 32 10.54 18.10 11.19
CA ASP A 32 10.44 17.06 10.19
C ASP A 32 9.12 16.33 10.40
N SER A 33 8.13 16.73 9.63
CA SER A 33 6.88 15.99 9.50
C SER A 33 7.11 14.81 8.57
N ASP A 34 7.92 13.85 9.01
CA ASP A 34 7.87 12.49 8.53
C ASP A 34 6.64 11.86 9.20
N SER A 35 5.54 11.85 8.47
CA SER A 35 4.40 11.01 8.81
C SER A 35 4.70 9.57 8.41
N ASP A 36 5.77 9.02 8.95
CA ASP A 36 5.92 7.60 9.15
C ASP A 36 5.06 7.26 10.36
N SER A 37 3.85 6.83 10.11
CA SER A 37 3.06 6.14 11.10
C SER A 37 3.67 4.75 11.28
N ASP A 38 4.87 4.72 11.84
CA ASP A 38 5.42 3.55 12.49
C ASP A 38 4.57 3.31 13.73
N SER A 39 3.53 2.50 13.57
CA SER A 39 2.98 1.82 14.72
C SER A 39 4.07 0.83 15.16
N ASP A 40 4.92 1.29 16.08
CA ASP A 40 5.85 0.45 16.83
C ASP A 40 5.05 -0.62 17.58
N SER A 41 4.67 -1.67 16.87
CA SER A 41 4.59 -2.97 17.48
C SER A 41 6.01 -3.51 17.48
N ASP A 42 6.71 -3.38 18.61
CA ASP A 42 8.02 -3.96 18.88
C ASP A 42 8.04 -5.45 18.56
N SER A 43 8.28 -5.80 17.31
CA SER A 43 8.61 -7.14 16.85
C SER A 43 9.77 -7.11 15.87
N ASP A 44 10.75 -6.25 16.14
CA ASP A 44 12.03 -6.26 15.47
C ASP A 44 12.82 -7.51 15.87
N SER A 45 12.74 -8.52 15.05
CA SER A 45 13.58 -9.69 15.16
C SER A 45 14.66 -9.67 14.09
N ASP A 46 15.75 -8.90 14.30
CA ASP A 46 16.97 -9.02 13.52
C ASP A 46 17.72 -10.31 13.90
N VAL A 47 17.24 -11.43 13.43
CA VAL A 47 18.04 -12.66 13.40
C VAL A 47 18.68 -12.74 12.02
N PRO A 48 19.97 -12.99 11.90
CA PRO A 48 20.65 -13.06 10.60
C PRO A 48 20.33 -14.38 9.88
N MET A 49 19.07 -14.56 9.54
CA MET A 49 18.60 -15.64 8.67
C MET A 49 17.81 -15.02 7.53
N SER A 50 18.19 -15.36 6.31
CA SER A 50 17.55 -14.91 5.10
C SER A 50 16.03 -15.15 5.07
N SER A 51 15.57 -16.16 5.79
CA SER A 51 14.15 -16.50 5.93
C SER A 51 13.35 -15.54 6.82
N GLN A 52 13.99 -14.75 7.69
CA GLN A 52 13.28 -13.85 8.62
C GLN A 52 12.99 -12.48 7.99
N GLN A 53 13.92 -11.93 7.23
CA GLN A 53 13.63 -10.70 6.45
C GLN A 53 12.52 -10.90 5.43
N ALA A 54 12.35 -12.15 4.94
CA ALA A 54 11.27 -12.52 4.05
C ALA A 54 9.87 -12.54 4.72
N MET A 55 9.80 -12.52 6.05
CA MET A 55 8.57 -12.82 6.78
C MET A 55 7.92 -11.61 7.46
N GLU A 56 8.65 -10.52 7.65
CA GLU A 56 8.15 -9.34 8.36
C GLU A 56 7.89 -8.12 7.47
N VAL A 57 8.33 -8.13 6.21
CA VAL A 57 8.02 -7.07 5.22
C VAL A 57 6.63 -7.27 4.60
N ASN A 58 5.66 -7.73 5.39
CA ASN A 58 4.25 -7.52 5.11
C ASN A 58 3.69 -6.37 5.96
N GLY A 59 4.55 -5.46 6.39
CA GLY A 59 4.17 -4.11 6.74
C GLY A 59 3.62 -3.48 5.47
N GLU A 60 2.41 -3.06 5.56
CA GLU A 60 1.67 -2.16 4.72
C GLU A 60 2.54 -1.51 3.63
N ASP A 61 2.81 -2.24 2.53
CA ASP A 61 2.98 -1.59 1.28
C ASP A 61 1.61 -0.93 1.02
N ASP A 62 1.42 0.28 1.53
CA ASP A 62 0.62 1.27 0.84
C ASP A 62 1.29 1.51 -0.52
N GLU A 63 1.28 0.45 -1.35
CA GLU A 63 1.24 0.68 -2.77
C GLU A 63 -0.04 1.50 -2.93
N ASP A 64 0.10 2.83 -2.93
CA ASP A 64 -0.74 3.64 -3.77
C ASP A 64 -0.64 2.95 -5.13
N GLU A 65 -1.51 1.96 -5.36
CA GLU A 65 -1.91 1.63 -6.70
C GLU A 65 -2.39 2.98 -7.20
N GLU A 66 -1.49 3.70 -7.88
CA GLU A 66 -1.90 4.79 -8.75
C GLU A 66 -2.92 4.11 -9.64
N ASP A 67 -4.21 4.33 -9.30
CA ASP A 67 -5.31 3.99 -10.18
C ASP A 67 -4.98 4.70 -11.48
N GLU A 68 -4.26 4.02 -12.39
CA GLU A 68 -4.07 4.45 -13.77
C GLU A 68 -5.42 4.38 -14.47
N GLU A 69 -6.29 5.33 -14.09
CA GLU A 69 -7.56 5.58 -14.75
C GLU A 69 -7.41 6.70 -15.81
N ASP A 70 -6.48 6.56 -16.74
CA ASP A 70 -6.45 7.43 -17.92
C ASP A 70 -6.04 6.65 -19.18
N ALA A 71 -6.97 5.82 -19.70
CA ALA A 71 -6.93 5.41 -21.10
C ALA A 71 -8.32 5.01 -21.63
N PRO A 72 -8.65 5.36 -22.90
CA PRO A 72 -9.99 5.19 -23.44
C PRO A 72 -10.31 3.79 -23.93
N LEU A 73 -11.57 3.45 -23.79
CA LEU A 73 -12.37 2.28 -24.11
C LEU A 73 -11.97 1.34 -25.26
N ALA A 74 -12.02 0.07 -25.02
CA ALA A 74 -12.87 -0.98 -25.65
C ALA A 74 -12.52 -2.39 -25.20
N GLY A 75 -13.54 -3.07 -24.70
CA GLY A 75 -13.83 -4.51 -24.64
C GLY A 75 -12.73 -5.55 -24.49
N SER A 76 -12.96 -6.46 -23.51
CA SER A 76 -12.43 -7.84 -23.48
C SER A 76 -11.02 -8.07 -22.92
N LYS A 77 -10.82 -9.22 -22.28
CA LYS A 77 -9.63 -9.81 -21.64
C LYS A 77 -8.24 -9.54 -22.32
N ARG A 78 -8.25 -9.00 -23.54
CA ARG A 78 -7.04 -8.57 -24.26
C ARG A 78 -6.44 -7.23 -23.82
N LYS A 79 -7.13 -6.41 -23.02
CA LYS A 79 -6.67 -5.05 -22.65
C LYS A 79 -5.62 -5.01 -21.54
N ARG A 80 -5.67 -5.93 -20.58
CA ARG A 80 -4.67 -5.99 -19.50
C ARG A 80 -3.24 -6.22 -20.03
N THR A 81 -3.12 -7.00 -21.13
CA THR A 81 -1.82 -7.23 -21.80
C THR A 81 -1.34 -6.01 -22.61
N ARG A 82 -2.25 -5.13 -23.03
CA ARG A 82 -1.92 -3.97 -23.89
C ARG A 82 -1.56 -2.71 -23.09
N GLN A 83 -2.11 -2.54 -21.89
CA GLN A 83 -1.75 -1.48 -20.95
C GLN A 83 -0.34 -1.73 -20.36
N ILE A 84 -0.05 -2.98 -20.03
CA ILE A 84 1.29 -3.46 -19.64
C ILE A 84 2.34 -3.18 -20.71
N SER A 85 1.99 -3.25 -22.01
CA SER A 85 2.92 -2.94 -23.10
C SER A 85 3.17 -1.43 -23.26
N SER A 86 2.19 -0.54 -22.93
CA SER A 86 2.42 0.90 -23.03
C SER A 86 3.41 1.42 -21.97
N ASP A 87 3.37 0.89 -20.75
CA ASP A 87 4.32 1.25 -19.68
C ASP A 87 5.72 0.70 -19.96
N ILE A 88 5.79 -0.41 -20.69
CA ILE A 88 7.06 -0.99 -21.18
C ILE A 88 7.47 -0.37 -22.52
N GLU A 89 6.53 -0.09 -23.42
CA GLU A 89 6.81 0.38 -24.78
C GLU A 89 7.05 1.88 -24.90
N GLY A 90 6.68 2.71 -23.89
CA GLY A 90 6.89 4.16 -23.89
C GLY A 90 6.06 4.91 -24.92
N GLY A 91 6.02 6.21 -24.78
CA GLY A 91 5.26 7.13 -25.65
C GLY A 91 4.92 8.42 -24.94
N GLY A 92 5.39 8.59 -23.71
CA GLY A 92 5.24 9.80 -22.92
C GLY A 92 6.29 10.87 -23.19
N GLU A 93 6.10 12.05 -22.61
CA GLU A 93 7.11 13.11 -22.63
C GLU A 93 8.34 12.69 -21.81
N GLN A 94 9.51 13.17 -22.22
CA GLN A 94 10.75 12.93 -21.50
C GLN A 94 10.66 13.49 -20.07
N ARG A 95 10.92 12.63 -19.07
CA ARG A 95 10.84 12.96 -17.65
C ARG A 95 12.18 13.38 -17.04
N TRP A 96 13.28 12.81 -17.54
CA TRP A 96 14.64 13.03 -17.05
C TRP A 96 15.65 12.93 -18.19
N THR A 97 16.86 13.47 -17.98
CA THR A 97 17.98 13.41 -18.93
C THR A 97 18.99 12.37 -18.50
N THR A 98 19.35 12.36 -17.20
CA THR A 98 20.30 11.41 -16.62
C THR A 98 19.69 10.74 -15.37
N LEU A 99 19.91 9.41 -15.26
CA LEU A 99 19.43 8.60 -14.15
C LEU A 99 20.53 7.62 -13.73
N ILE A 100 21.00 7.75 -12.48
CA ILE A 100 22.07 6.92 -11.92
C ILE A 100 21.65 6.45 -10.53
N HIS A 101 21.70 5.14 -10.28
CA HIS A 101 21.37 4.55 -8.99
C HIS A 101 22.14 3.22 -8.78
N LYS A 102 22.14 2.70 -7.57
CA LYS A 102 22.87 1.48 -7.19
C LYS A 102 22.16 0.18 -7.59
N GLY A 103 20.92 0.26 -8.04
CA GLY A 103 20.06 -0.89 -8.29
C GLY A 103 19.34 -1.36 -7.01
N PRO A 104 18.46 -2.38 -7.13
CA PRO A 104 17.70 -2.89 -5.99
C PRO A 104 18.57 -3.73 -5.05
N LYS A 105 18.19 -3.76 -3.77
CA LYS A 105 18.74 -4.62 -2.73
C LYS A 105 18.03 -5.96 -2.74
N PHE A 106 18.75 -7.06 -2.62
CA PHE A 106 18.19 -8.40 -2.59
C PHE A 106 18.10 -8.93 -1.16
N PRO A 107 17.08 -9.76 -0.86
CA PRO A 107 17.03 -10.54 0.37
C PRO A 107 18.20 -11.52 0.45
N GLU A 108 18.69 -11.76 1.64
CA GLU A 108 19.78 -12.71 1.88
C GLU A 108 19.43 -14.11 1.35
N PRO A 109 20.44 -14.90 0.94
CA PRO A 109 20.24 -16.31 0.58
C PRO A 109 19.68 -17.13 1.75
N TYR A 110 18.90 -18.17 1.44
CA TYR A 110 18.40 -19.09 2.46
C TYR A 110 19.54 -19.83 3.17
N THR A 111 19.49 -19.85 4.49
CA THR A 111 20.42 -20.62 5.33
C THR A 111 19.69 -21.90 5.78
N PRO A 112 20.17 -23.11 5.39
CA PRO A 112 19.55 -24.37 5.77
C PRO A 112 19.47 -24.56 7.29
N LEU A 113 18.42 -25.24 7.73
CA LEU A 113 18.17 -25.55 9.13
C LEU A 113 19.23 -26.52 9.70
N PRO A 114 19.44 -26.55 11.02
CA PRO A 114 20.21 -27.59 11.70
C PRO A 114 19.67 -28.98 11.39
N ARG A 115 20.56 -29.98 11.40
CA ARG A 115 20.21 -31.36 10.99
C ARG A 115 19.16 -32.04 11.88
N ASP A 116 18.96 -31.59 13.08
CA ASP A 116 17.98 -32.06 14.06
C ASP A 116 16.62 -31.39 13.93
N VAL A 117 16.52 -30.33 13.13
CA VAL A 117 15.26 -29.61 12.84
C VAL A 117 14.74 -29.99 11.48
N MET A 118 13.71 -30.81 11.43
CA MET A 118 13.17 -31.34 10.17
C MET A 118 11.65 -31.24 10.12
N LEU A 119 11.12 -31.11 8.91
CA LEU A 119 9.72 -31.42 8.63
C LEU A 119 9.43 -32.86 8.98
N LYS A 120 8.27 -33.16 9.57
CA LYS A 120 7.81 -34.54 9.75
C LYS A 120 6.63 -34.84 8.85
N TYR A 121 6.58 -36.07 8.35
CA TYR A 121 5.45 -36.62 7.60
C TYR A 121 5.03 -37.96 8.19
N ASP A 122 3.77 -38.05 8.61
CA ASP A 122 3.24 -39.23 9.30
C ASP A 122 4.09 -39.62 10.55
N GLY A 123 4.54 -38.59 11.29
CA GLY A 123 5.37 -38.70 12.49
C GLY A 123 6.86 -39.00 12.25
N LYS A 124 7.30 -39.15 11.00
CA LYS A 124 8.69 -39.44 10.64
C LYS A 124 9.40 -38.20 10.09
N PRO A 125 10.66 -37.92 10.50
CA PRO A 125 11.42 -36.81 9.95
C PRO A 125 11.73 -37.02 8.47
N VAL A 126 11.64 -35.95 7.67
CA VAL A 126 11.86 -35.96 6.22
C VAL A 126 12.99 -35.00 5.89
N PRO A 127 14.14 -35.46 5.40
CA PRO A 127 15.25 -34.61 5.02
C PRO A 127 14.98 -33.93 3.66
N LEU A 128 14.67 -32.65 3.71
CA LEU A 128 14.44 -31.83 2.52
C LEU A 128 15.74 -31.25 1.95
N PRO A 129 15.83 -31.00 0.64
CA PRO A 129 16.84 -30.11 0.09
C PRO A 129 16.49 -28.64 0.43
N PRO A 130 17.50 -27.72 0.41
CA PRO A 130 17.32 -26.33 0.85
C PRO A 130 16.12 -25.61 0.19
N GLU A 131 15.87 -25.86 -1.11
CA GLU A 131 14.81 -25.21 -1.85
C GLU A 131 13.40 -25.63 -1.39
N SER A 132 13.21 -26.89 -1.02
CA SER A 132 11.93 -27.37 -0.46
C SER A 132 11.83 -27.09 1.03
N GLU A 133 12.97 -27.07 1.74
CA GLU A 133 13.05 -26.71 3.15
C GLU A 133 12.67 -25.26 3.37
N GLU A 134 13.17 -24.33 2.54
CA GLU A 134 12.79 -22.90 2.58
C GLU A 134 11.28 -22.73 2.45
N VAL A 135 10.65 -23.42 1.47
CA VAL A 135 9.20 -23.34 1.27
C VAL A 135 8.42 -23.93 2.45
N ALA A 136 8.89 -25.03 3.03
CA ALA A 136 8.29 -25.58 4.25
C ALA A 136 8.41 -24.61 5.42
N MET A 137 9.53 -23.89 5.51
CA MET A 137 9.77 -22.89 6.56
C MET A 137 8.80 -21.71 6.44
N PHE A 138 8.44 -21.27 5.23
CA PHE A 138 7.44 -20.21 5.04
C PHE A 138 6.10 -20.56 5.68
N TYR A 139 5.68 -21.82 5.61
CA TYR A 139 4.46 -22.27 6.27
C TYR A 139 4.67 -22.44 7.78
N ALA A 140 5.79 -23.01 8.18
CA ALA A 140 6.11 -23.23 9.59
C ALA A 140 5.96 -21.95 10.41
N VAL A 141 6.49 -20.82 9.94
CA VAL A 141 6.38 -19.52 10.62
C VAL A 141 4.93 -19.04 10.79
N LYS A 142 4.02 -19.46 9.93
CA LYS A 142 2.60 -19.08 10.00
C LYS A 142 1.76 -20.08 10.80
N LEU A 143 2.34 -21.13 11.37
CA LEU A 143 1.64 -22.26 11.99
C LEU A 143 0.64 -21.84 13.09
N GLU A 144 0.98 -20.83 13.90
CA GLU A 144 0.11 -20.30 14.97
C GLU A 144 -0.62 -19.00 14.59
N SER A 145 -0.55 -18.60 13.32
CA SER A 145 -1.29 -17.44 12.83
C SER A 145 -2.70 -17.81 12.38
N GLN A 146 -3.57 -16.81 12.25
CA GLN A 146 -4.91 -16.99 11.67
C GLN A 146 -4.88 -17.58 10.25
N HIS A 147 -3.77 -17.47 9.52
CA HIS A 147 -3.65 -18.01 8.17
C HIS A 147 -3.65 -19.54 8.15
N ALA A 148 -3.04 -20.19 9.14
CA ALA A 148 -3.01 -21.65 9.24
C ALA A 148 -4.39 -22.28 9.46
N SER A 149 -5.36 -21.53 9.95
CA SER A 149 -6.76 -21.99 10.07
C SER A 149 -7.59 -21.77 8.79
N ASN A 150 -7.05 -21.09 7.78
CA ASN A 150 -7.74 -20.82 6.52
C ASN A 150 -7.59 -22.01 5.53
N PRO A 151 -8.68 -22.69 5.15
CA PRO A 151 -8.61 -23.83 4.21
C PRO A 151 -8.06 -23.47 2.83
N ILE A 152 -8.33 -22.26 2.33
CA ILE A 152 -7.83 -21.79 1.04
C ILE A 152 -6.31 -21.63 1.12
N PHE A 153 -5.80 -21.03 2.19
CA PHE A 153 -4.38 -20.84 2.43
C PHE A 153 -3.63 -22.18 2.48
N ASN A 154 -4.15 -23.15 3.24
CA ASN A 154 -3.54 -24.46 3.38
C ASN A 154 -3.54 -25.24 2.07
N ARG A 155 -4.65 -25.21 1.32
CA ARG A 155 -4.76 -25.85 0.02
C ARG A 155 -3.76 -25.27 -0.99
N ASN A 156 -3.73 -23.94 -1.12
CA ASN A 156 -2.87 -23.27 -2.08
C ASN A 156 -1.37 -23.48 -1.74
N PHE A 157 -1.01 -23.39 -0.47
CA PHE A 157 0.34 -23.71 -0.02
C PHE A 157 0.72 -25.15 -0.39
N PHE A 158 -0.13 -26.12 -0.04
CA PHE A 158 0.18 -27.52 -0.28
C PHE A 158 0.32 -27.86 -1.77
N GLU A 159 -0.52 -27.28 -2.62
CA GLU A 159 -0.43 -27.42 -4.06
C GLU A 159 0.93 -26.94 -4.58
N ASP A 160 1.35 -25.74 -4.21
CA ASP A 160 2.64 -25.18 -4.61
C ASP A 160 3.81 -25.98 -4.00
N PHE A 161 3.72 -26.35 -2.73
CA PHE A 161 4.73 -27.17 -2.05
C PHE A 161 4.92 -28.52 -2.75
N CYS A 162 3.84 -29.18 -3.16
CA CYS A 162 3.93 -30.40 -3.99
C CYS A 162 4.65 -30.13 -5.32
N GLY A 163 4.50 -28.96 -5.91
CA GLY A 163 5.27 -28.52 -7.07
C GLY A 163 6.77 -28.45 -6.81
N TYR A 164 7.15 -27.86 -5.67
CA TYR A 164 8.54 -27.81 -5.22
C TYR A 164 9.09 -29.21 -4.92
N LEU A 165 8.34 -30.08 -4.25
CA LEU A 165 8.76 -31.46 -3.95
C LEU A 165 8.94 -32.32 -5.21
N LYS A 166 8.25 -32.02 -6.30
CA LYS A 166 8.49 -32.68 -7.60
C LYS A 166 9.82 -32.25 -8.21
N LYS A 167 10.19 -30.97 -8.06
CA LYS A 167 11.44 -30.41 -8.59
C LYS A 167 12.64 -30.72 -7.69
N TYR A 168 12.43 -30.66 -6.39
CA TYR A 168 13.41 -30.82 -5.33
C TYR A 168 12.90 -31.85 -4.31
N PRO A 169 12.97 -33.17 -4.63
CA PRO A 169 12.36 -34.22 -3.83
C PRO A 169 13.11 -34.43 -2.50
N PRO A 170 12.43 -34.98 -1.48
CA PRO A 170 13.07 -35.42 -0.25
C PRO A 170 14.26 -36.35 -0.51
N LYS A 171 15.36 -36.16 0.23
CA LYS A 171 16.62 -36.92 0.03
C LYS A 171 16.49 -38.41 0.31
N ASP A 172 15.52 -38.83 1.12
CA ASP A 172 15.21 -40.22 1.47
C ASP A 172 14.16 -40.88 0.57
N GLY A 173 13.64 -40.14 -0.44
CA GLY A 173 12.61 -40.62 -1.35
C GLY A 173 11.19 -40.64 -0.77
N THR A 174 10.95 -40.07 0.41
CA THR A 174 9.62 -39.97 1.02
C THR A 174 8.65 -39.23 0.09
N LYS A 175 7.47 -39.82 -0.14
CA LYS A 175 6.40 -39.25 -0.96
C LYS A 175 5.37 -38.55 -0.08
N ILE A 176 5.36 -37.22 -0.09
CA ILE A 176 4.39 -36.41 0.61
C ILE A 176 3.15 -36.24 -0.28
N GLN A 177 1.98 -36.72 0.17
CA GLN A 177 0.74 -36.74 -0.60
C GLN A 177 -0.45 -36.08 0.12
N LYS A 178 -0.38 -35.90 1.43
CA LYS A 178 -1.47 -35.38 2.24
C LYS A 178 -0.98 -34.29 3.17
N PHE A 179 -1.64 -33.15 3.11
CA PHE A 179 -1.30 -32.01 3.96
C PHE A 179 -1.46 -32.33 5.45
N GLU A 180 -2.53 -33.02 5.83
CA GLU A 180 -2.88 -33.34 7.22
C GLU A 180 -1.85 -34.24 7.94
N LYS A 181 -0.93 -34.85 7.18
CA LYS A 181 0.17 -35.67 7.73
C LYS A 181 1.48 -34.88 7.92
N LEU A 182 1.50 -33.62 7.49
CA LEU A 182 2.65 -32.73 7.69
C LEU A 182 2.65 -32.17 9.10
N ASP A 183 3.82 -32.19 9.71
CA ASP A 183 4.05 -31.53 11.00
C ASP A 183 5.27 -30.61 10.89
N PHE A 184 5.01 -29.32 11.02
CA PHE A 184 5.97 -28.23 10.93
C PHE A 184 6.46 -27.77 12.32
N ARG A 185 6.05 -28.43 13.40
CA ARG A 185 6.24 -27.96 14.77
C ARG A 185 7.72 -27.78 15.15
N ASP A 186 8.59 -28.71 14.75
CA ASP A 186 10.03 -28.58 15.08
C ASP A 186 10.65 -27.37 14.38
N MET A 187 10.26 -27.08 13.13
CA MET A 187 10.72 -25.91 12.38
C MET A 187 10.20 -24.62 13.01
N TYR A 188 8.93 -24.59 13.42
CA TYR A 188 8.35 -23.44 14.12
C TYR A 188 9.04 -23.18 15.46
N ASN A 189 9.25 -24.22 16.26
CA ASN A 189 9.90 -24.11 17.57
C ASN A 189 11.34 -23.58 17.43
N TYR A 190 12.05 -24.03 16.41
CA TYR A 190 13.38 -23.52 16.11
C TYR A 190 13.35 -22.03 15.75
N TRP A 191 12.46 -21.63 14.85
CA TRP A 191 12.27 -20.22 14.51
C TRP A 191 11.92 -19.38 15.75
N MET A 192 10.99 -19.84 16.58
CA MET A 192 10.64 -19.16 17.83
C MET A 192 11.82 -19.04 18.79
N SER A 193 12.67 -20.07 18.88
CA SER A 193 13.87 -20.00 19.71
C SER A 193 14.83 -18.91 19.25
N LEU A 194 15.04 -18.78 17.93
CA LEU A 194 15.86 -17.71 17.36
C LEU A 194 15.25 -16.32 17.60
N LYS A 195 13.95 -16.18 17.39
CA LYS A 195 13.23 -14.93 17.65
C LYS A 195 13.35 -14.50 19.12
N ASN A 196 13.16 -15.43 20.03
CA ASN A 196 13.29 -15.17 21.46
C ASN A 196 14.74 -14.81 21.85
N ALA A 197 15.73 -15.55 21.32
CA ALA A 197 17.14 -15.25 21.56
C ALA A 197 17.52 -13.85 21.08
N GLU A 198 17.02 -13.44 19.92
CA GLU A 198 17.25 -12.10 19.38
C GLU A 198 16.54 -11.02 20.21
N ALA A 199 15.32 -11.25 20.64
CA ALA A 199 14.61 -10.34 21.55
C ALA A 199 15.36 -10.16 22.89
N GLU A 200 15.92 -11.24 23.44
CA GLU A 200 16.76 -11.22 24.62
C GLU A 200 18.08 -10.45 24.39
N ARG A 201 18.74 -10.69 23.24
CA ARG A 201 19.92 -9.95 22.81
C ARG A 201 19.65 -8.45 22.76
N LYS A 202 18.56 -8.03 22.12
CA LYS A 202 18.17 -6.61 22.05
C LYS A 202 17.85 -6.01 23.40
N LYS A 203 17.18 -6.75 24.30
CA LYS A 203 16.89 -6.30 25.67
C LYS A 203 18.17 -6.09 26.49
N SER A 204 19.14 -6.99 26.37
CA SER A 204 20.42 -6.92 27.09
C SER A 204 21.42 -5.94 26.49
N MET A 205 21.20 -5.48 25.27
CA MET A 205 22.08 -4.56 24.55
C MET A 205 21.98 -3.14 25.12
N ALA A 206 23.12 -2.49 25.36
CA ALA A 206 23.17 -1.11 25.78
C ALA A 206 22.52 -0.17 24.72
N PRO A 207 21.80 0.89 25.14
CA PRO A 207 21.13 1.81 24.19
C PRO A 207 22.07 2.42 23.14
N SER A 208 23.33 2.70 23.51
CA SER A 208 24.35 3.21 22.59
C SER A 208 24.70 2.20 21.48
N MET A 209 24.80 0.91 21.83
CA MET A 209 25.07 -0.15 20.86
C MET A 209 23.88 -0.38 19.93
N ARG A 210 22.64 -0.36 20.46
CA ARG A 210 21.43 -0.44 19.65
C ARG A 210 21.35 0.72 18.64
N LYS A 211 21.65 1.95 19.08
CA LYS A 211 21.71 3.12 18.21
C LYS A 211 22.80 3.00 17.14
N ALA A 212 23.96 2.47 17.47
CA ALA A 212 25.06 2.24 16.51
C ALA A 212 24.67 1.19 15.45
N GLU A 213 24.12 0.04 15.86
CA GLU A 213 23.64 -1.01 14.96
C GLU A 213 22.54 -0.50 14.00
N LEU A 214 21.58 0.26 14.55
CA LEU A 214 20.54 0.90 13.72
C LEU A 214 21.14 1.91 12.74
N ALA A 215 22.10 2.71 13.16
CA ALA A 215 22.77 3.69 12.29
C ALA A 215 23.57 3.00 11.17
N GLU A 216 24.24 1.88 11.47
CA GLU A 216 24.94 1.09 10.45
C GLU A 216 23.97 0.51 9.41
N ARG A 217 22.84 -0.08 9.88
CA ARG A 217 21.80 -0.59 9.00
C ARG A 217 21.21 0.52 8.11
N LYS A 218 20.85 1.67 8.71
CA LYS A 218 20.38 2.84 7.96
C LYS A 218 21.41 3.36 6.97
N ALA A 219 22.70 3.33 7.29
CA ALA A 219 23.76 3.76 6.37
C ALA A 219 23.80 2.85 5.12
N ILE A 220 23.71 1.53 5.30
CA ILE A 220 23.67 0.57 4.18
C ILE A 220 22.40 0.80 3.34
N ASP A 221 21.24 0.96 3.95
CA ASP A 221 19.98 1.19 3.23
C ASP A 221 20.02 2.53 2.47
N ASN A 222 20.53 3.59 3.08
CA ASN A 222 20.68 4.89 2.43
C ASN A 222 21.62 4.84 1.22
N GLU A 223 22.63 3.98 1.22
CA GLU A 223 23.49 3.79 0.05
C GLU A 223 22.73 3.25 -1.17
N TYR A 224 21.77 2.33 -0.94
CA TYR A 224 20.87 1.83 -1.98
C TYR A 224 19.79 2.84 -2.37
N LYS A 225 19.34 3.65 -1.42
CA LYS A 225 18.31 4.68 -1.66
C LYS A 225 18.85 5.92 -2.40
N LEU A 226 20.17 6.13 -2.44
CA LEU A 226 20.75 7.25 -3.17
C LEU A 226 20.57 7.09 -4.68
N CYS A 227 19.95 8.07 -5.32
CA CYS A 227 19.71 8.14 -6.74
C CYS A 227 20.07 9.54 -7.24
N LEU A 228 20.74 9.65 -8.39
CA LEU A 228 21.02 10.92 -9.06
C LEU A 228 20.12 11.04 -10.28
N VAL A 229 19.28 12.06 -10.30
CA VAL A 229 18.41 12.40 -11.43
C VAL A 229 18.74 13.80 -11.90
N ASP A 230 19.21 13.91 -13.13
CA ASP A 230 19.67 15.17 -13.73
C ASP A 230 20.74 15.90 -12.88
N GLY A 231 21.61 15.10 -12.22
CA GLY A 231 22.67 15.58 -11.35
C GLY A 231 22.22 15.98 -9.94
N LEU A 232 20.92 15.89 -9.63
CA LEU A 232 20.38 16.16 -8.30
C LEU A 232 20.22 14.85 -7.50
N GLU A 233 20.60 14.89 -6.23
CA GLU A 233 20.37 13.78 -5.31
C GLU A 233 18.88 13.65 -5.03
N GLN A 234 18.36 12.45 -5.25
CA GLN A 234 16.98 12.03 -4.94
C GLN A 234 17.06 10.77 -4.09
N LYS A 235 16.01 10.47 -3.37
CA LYS A 235 15.87 9.19 -2.68
C LYS A 235 15.05 8.23 -3.54
N ALA A 236 15.49 6.98 -3.64
CA ALA A 236 14.64 5.89 -4.09
C ALA A 236 13.73 5.45 -2.94
N GLY A 237 12.54 5.01 -3.26
CA GLY A 237 11.57 4.48 -2.31
C GLY A 237 11.96 3.10 -1.77
N ASN A 238 11.05 2.14 -1.79
CA ASN A 238 11.38 0.78 -1.39
C ASN A 238 12.33 0.13 -2.42
N VAL A 239 13.62 0.06 -2.07
CA VAL A 239 14.67 -0.51 -2.94
C VAL A 239 14.83 -2.01 -2.78
N THR A 240 14.18 -2.64 -1.78
CA THR A 240 14.33 -4.07 -1.53
C THR A 240 13.46 -4.87 -2.47
N VAL A 241 14.07 -5.80 -3.19
CA VAL A 241 13.33 -6.78 -3.98
C VAL A 241 12.45 -7.61 -3.05
N GLU A 242 11.21 -7.83 -3.47
CA GLU A 242 10.24 -8.56 -2.67
C GLU A 242 10.80 -9.92 -2.21
N PRO A 243 10.82 -10.19 -0.88
CA PRO A 243 11.36 -11.43 -0.36
C PRO A 243 10.47 -12.62 -0.74
N PRO A 244 11.04 -13.82 -0.90
CA PRO A 244 10.26 -15.04 -1.06
C PRO A 244 9.44 -15.34 0.20
N GLY A 245 8.31 -16.02 0.07
CA GLY A 245 7.44 -16.32 1.21
C GLY A 245 6.09 -16.83 0.79
N LEU A 246 5.08 -16.70 1.63
CA LEU A 246 3.69 -17.00 1.30
C LEU A 246 2.92 -15.72 1.06
N PHE A 247 2.11 -15.70 0.01
CA PHE A 247 1.17 -14.61 -0.22
C PHE A 247 0.04 -14.69 0.81
N LEU A 248 -0.06 -13.72 1.67
CA LEU A 248 -1.06 -13.71 2.74
C LEU A 248 -2.43 -13.29 2.22
N GLY A 249 -2.47 -12.34 1.31
CA GLY A 249 -3.69 -11.74 0.79
C GLY A 249 -4.42 -10.92 1.87
N ARG A 250 -5.28 -9.99 1.45
CA ARG A 250 -6.20 -9.29 2.35
C ARG A 250 -7.60 -9.93 2.25
N GLY A 251 -8.30 -10.02 3.36
CA GLY A 251 -9.63 -10.66 3.41
C GLY A 251 -9.62 -12.11 2.92
N ALA A 252 -10.66 -12.51 2.19
CA ALA A 252 -10.81 -13.86 1.62
C ALA A 252 -10.14 -13.98 0.23
N HIS A 253 -8.87 -13.60 0.11
CA HIS A 253 -8.19 -13.63 -1.18
C HIS A 253 -8.03 -15.06 -1.72
N PRO A 254 -8.46 -15.36 -2.98
CA PRO A 254 -8.44 -16.74 -3.52
C PRO A 254 -7.03 -17.31 -3.67
N LYS A 255 -6.00 -16.49 -3.78
CA LYS A 255 -4.59 -16.91 -3.89
C LYS A 255 -3.83 -16.92 -2.57
N ALA A 256 -4.49 -16.62 -1.42
CA ALA A 256 -3.85 -16.70 -0.12
C ALA A 256 -3.18 -18.07 0.07
N GLY A 257 -1.94 -18.09 0.56
CA GLY A 257 -1.13 -19.29 0.73
C GLY A 257 -0.25 -19.68 -0.48
N ARG A 258 -0.39 -19.02 -1.64
CA ARG A 258 0.53 -19.27 -2.77
C ARG A 258 1.95 -18.88 -2.43
N VAL A 259 2.92 -19.59 -2.97
CA VAL A 259 4.35 -19.33 -2.75
C VAL A 259 4.82 -18.17 -3.63
N LYS A 260 5.28 -17.09 -3.01
CA LYS A 260 6.04 -16.04 -3.69
C LYS A 260 7.46 -16.55 -3.94
N THR A 261 7.82 -16.66 -5.21
CA THR A 261 9.14 -17.16 -5.60
C THR A 261 10.22 -16.11 -5.36
N ARG A 262 11.43 -16.54 -5.02
CA ARG A 262 12.59 -15.67 -4.95
C ARG A 262 12.87 -15.04 -6.32
N ILE A 263 12.93 -13.73 -6.37
CA ILE A 263 13.26 -12.97 -7.57
C ILE A 263 14.79 -12.94 -7.72
N MET A 264 15.26 -13.36 -8.88
CA MET A 264 16.67 -13.39 -9.21
C MET A 264 17.07 -12.16 -10.03
N PRO A 265 18.32 -11.69 -9.97
CA PRO A 265 18.77 -10.53 -10.75
C PRO A 265 18.49 -10.63 -12.25
N GLU A 266 18.51 -11.85 -12.82
CA GLU A 266 18.21 -12.14 -14.22
C GLU A 266 16.74 -11.88 -14.60
N GLN A 267 15.88 -11.67 -13.63
CA GLN A 267 14.45 -11.38 -13.85
C GLN A 267 14.16 -9.86 -13.76
N ILE A 268 15.17 -9.05 -13.41
CA ILE A 268 15.00 -7.61 -13.18
C ILE A 268 15.48 -6.83 -14.39
N THR A 269 14.64 -5.91 -14.84
CA THR A 269 15.02 -4.87 -15.80
C THR A 269 15.42 -3.62 -15.02
N ILE A 270 16.60 -3.08 -15.32
CA ILE A 270 17.15 -1.85 -14.73
C ILE A 270 16.97 -0.69 -15.71
N ASN A 271 16.43 0.42 -15.24
CA ASN A 271 16.39 1.68 -16.00
C ASN A 271 17.53 2.59 -15.57
N HIS A 272 18.44 2.89 -16.48
CA HIS A 272 19.68 3.62 -16.18
C HIS A 272 20.18 4.37 -17.41
N SER A 273 20.86 5.49 -17.20
CA SER A 273 21.47 6.25 -18.31
C SER A 273 22.56 5.45 -19.03
N ALA A 274 22.49 5.43 -20.35
CA ALA A 274 23.45 4.72 -21.19
C ALA A 274 24.88 5.30 -21.13
N ASP A 275 25.00 6.59 -20.83
CA ASP A 275 26.31 7.30 -20.72
C ASP A 275 27.07 6.94 -19.43
N HIS A 276 26.48 6.21 -18.53
CA HIS A 276 27.06 5.80 -17.25
C HIS A 276 27.07 4.27 -17.11
N PRO A 277 28.07 3.70 -16.42
CA PRO A 277 28.09 2.26 -16.19
C PRO A 277 26.88 1.83 -15.33
N PRO A 278 26.13 0.81 -15.74
CA PRO A 278 24.97 0.35 -14.98
C PRO A 278 25.38 -0.20 -13.61
N PRO A 279 24.46 -0.25 -12.65
CA PRO A 279 24.72 -0.82 -11.33
C PRO A 279 25.22 -2.26 -11.45
N LYS A 280 26.17 -2.63 -10.60
CA LYS A 280 26.72 -4.00 -10.60
C LYS A 280 25.71 -4.97 -10.00
N PRO A 281 25.37 -6.07 -10.70
CA PRO A 281 24.53 -7.11 -10.13
C PRO A 281 25.25 -7.81 -8.98
N PRO A 282 24.55 -8.57 -8.12
CA PRO A 282 25.16 -9.45 -7.14
C PRO A 282 26.17 -10.40 -7.76
N LYS A 283 27.19 -10.80 -6.98
CA LYS A 283 28.28 -11.65 -7.48
C LYS A 283 27.75 -12.97 -8.06
N GLY A 284 28.15 -13.26 -9.29
CA GLY A 284 27.74 -14.47 -10.00
C GLY A 284 26.44 -14.36 -10.79
N HIS A 285 25.83 -13.18 -10.82
CA HIS A 285 24.58 -12.87 -11.50
C HIS A 285 24.75 -11.82 -12.59
N SER A 286 23.74 -11.66 -13.43
CA SER A 286 23.59 -10.60 -14.42
C SER A 286 22.20 -9.99 -14.30
N TRP A 287 22.04 -8.72 -14.74
CA TRP A 287 20.69 -8.18 -14.90
C TRP A 287 19.98 -8.86 -16.08
N GLY A 288 18.66 -8.99 -15.99
CA GLY A 288 17.84 -9.48 -17.09
C GLY A 288 17.91 -8.55 -18.29
N GLU A 289 17.76 -7.26 -18.02
CA GLU A 289 17.86 -6.21 -19.04
C GLU A 289 18.34 -4.90 -18.40
N VAL A 290 19.05 -4.07 -19.17
CA VAL A 290 19.37 -2.69 -18.80
C VAL A 290 18.89 -1.80 -19.93
N VAL A 291 17.99 -0.88 -19.60
CA VAL A 291 17.35 0.03 -20.57
C VAL A 291 17.55 1.48 -20.18
N GLU A 292 17.44 2.37 -21.16
CA GLU A 292 17.35 3.82 -20.93
C GLU A 292 15.97 4.32 -21.38
N ARG A 293 15.04 4.35 -20.43
CA ARG A 293 13.66 4.78 -20.65
C ARG A 293 13.43 6.13 -19.98
N LYS A 294 13.65 7.22 -20.72
CA LYS A 294 13.56 8.61 -20.23
C LYS A 294 12.12 9.12 -20.04
N ASP A 295 11.15 8.38 -20.49
CA ASP A 295 9.72 8.68 -20.43
C ASP A 295 9.02 8.08 -19.19
N VAL A 296 9.74 7.31 -18.37
CA VAL A 296 9.23 6.65 -17.16
C VAL A 296 10.02 7.07 -15.92
N THR A 297 9.45 6.84 -14.74
CA THR A 297 10.06 7.23 -13.45
C THR A 297 10.51 6.06 -12.59
N TRP A 298 10.25 4.81 -13.02
CA TRP A 298 10.74 3.65 -12.30
C TRP A 298 12.25 3.43 -12.53
N LEU A 299 12.92 2.90 -11.51
CA LEU A 299 14.37 2.61 -11.49
C LEU A 299 14.67 1.16 -11.86
N ALA A 300 13.83 0.25 -11.39
CA ALA A 300 13.89 -1.18 -11.67
C ALA A 300 12.49 -1.76 -11.73
N LEU A 301 12.31 -2.83 -12.49
CA LEU A 301 11.05 -3.57 -12.53
C LEU A 301 11.29 -5.07 -12.66
N TRP A 302 10.34 -5.86 -12.16
CA TRP A 302 10.27 -7.31 -12.34
C TRP A 302 8.82 -7.79 -12.35
N ARG A 303 8.63 -9.00 -12.79
CA ARG A 303 7.31 -9.63 -12.81
C ARG A 303 7.17 -10.59 -11.63
N GLU A 304 6.18 -10.38 -10.76
CA GLU A 304 5.88 -11.28 -9.66
C GLU A 304 5.05 -12.49 -10.14
N ASN A 305 5.10 -13.60 -9.41
CA ASN A 305 4.51 -14.87 -9.86
C ASN A 305 3.05 -15.11 -9.41
N ILE A 306 2.53 -14.36 -8.44
CA ILE A 306 1.18 -14.62 -7.88
C ILE A 306 0.08 -14.15 -8.84
N ASN A 307 0.13 -12.89 -9.26
CA ASN A 307 -0.83 -12.29 -10.19
C ASN A 307 -0.24 -12.07 -11.57
N GLY A 308 1.08 -12.25 -11.72
CA GLY A 308 1.82 -11.97 -12.93
C GLY A 308 1.92 -10.47 -13.21
N GLY A 309 1.71 -9.63 -12.20
CA GLY A 309 1.86 -8.19 -12.28
C GLY A 309 3.32 -7.74 -12.27
N PHE A 310 3.57 -6.50 -12.67
CA PHE A 310 4.88 -5.89 -12.52
C PHE A 310 5.01 -5.23 -11.16
N LYS A 311 6.17 -5.38 -10.57
CA LYS A 311 6.62 -4.67 -9.36
C LYS A 311 7.75 -3.74 -9.74
N TYR A 312 7.79 -2.58 -9.10
CA TYR A 312 8.68 -1.49 -9.46
C TYR A 312 9.45 -0.99 -8.25
N VAL A 313 10.64 -0.46 -8.49
CA VAL A 313 11.31 0.47 -7.60
C VAL A 313 11.13 1.86 -8.17
N PHE A 314 10.47 2.73 -7.44
CA PHE A 314 10.27 4.13 -7.80
C PHE A 314 11.16 5.05 -6.97
N LEU A 315 11.15 6.33 -7.30
CA LEU A 315 11.67 7.37 -6.42
C LEU A 315 10.74 7.53 -5.21
N ASP A 316 11.33 7.93 -4.09
CA ASP A 316 10.63 8.17 -2.83
C ASP A 316 9.58 9.29 -2.93
N ALA A 317 8.63 9.31 -1.98
CA ALA A 317 7.58 10.34 -1.92
C ALA A 317 8.13 11.78 -1.81
N SER A 318 9.33 11.95 -1.24
CA SER A 318 10.03 13.24 -1.16
C SER A 318 10.70 13.68 -2.47
N SER A 319 10.72 12.83 -3.51
CA SER A 319 11.33 13.16 -4.80
C SER A 319 10.60 14.30 -5.52
N THR A 320 11.35 15.02 -6.37
CA THR A 320 10.79 16.13 -7.17
C THR A 320 9.63 15.67 -8.04
N PHE A 321 9.71 14.49 -8.66
CA PHE A 321 8.64 13.93 -9.49
C PHE A 321 7.37 13.61 -8.71
N LYS A 322 7.52 13.00 -7.53
CA LYS A 322 6.36 12.70 -6.68
C LYS A 322 5.73 13.98 -6.13
N THR A 323 6.56 14.92 -5.69
CA THR A 323 6.09 16.24 -5.24
C THR A 323 5.34 16.97 -6.33
N GLU A 324 5.80 16.92 -7.59
CA GLU A 324 5.11 17.54 -8.72
C GLU A 324 3.79 16.83 -9.04
N SER A 325 3.79 15.49 -9.05
CA SER A 325 2.57 14.68 -9.24
C SER A 325 1.53 14.98 -8.15
N ASP A 326 1.96 15.04 -6.87
CA ASP A 326 1.06 15.37 -5.77
C ASP A 326 0.57 16.82 -5.86
N ARG A 327 1.42 17.75 -6.24
CA ARG A 327 1.01 19.13 -6.53
C ARG A 327 -0.07 19.17 -7.61
N GLU A 328 0.11 18.46 -8.73
CA GLU A 328 -0.90 18.37 -9.78
C GLU A 328 -2.23 17.79 -9.29
N LYS A 329 -2.18 16.75 -8.45
CA LYS A 329 -3.36 16.14 -7.83
C LYS A 329 -4.16 17.18 -7.03
N PHE A 330 -3.50 17.96 -6.18
CA PHE A 330 -4.16 19.01 -5.39
C PHE A 330 -4.59 20.20 -6.26
N GLU A 331 -3.82 20.57 -7.29
CA GLU A 331 -4.23 21.60 -8.26
C GLU A 331 -5.45 21.18 -9.09
N LYS A 332 -5.57 19.89 -9.43
CA LYS A 332 -6.81 19.37 -10.07
C LYS A 332 -8.00 19.52 -9.12
N ALA A 333 -7.82 19.18 -7.85
CA ALA A 333 -8.87 19.37 -6.84
C ALA A 333 -9.24 20.85 -6.67
N ARG A 334 -8.26 21.75 -6.59
CA ARG A 334 -8.48 23.19 -6.50
C ARG A 334 -9.21 23.74 -7.73
N ARG A 335 -8.87 23.26 -8.93
CA ARG A 335 -9.58 23.63 -10.17
C ARG A 335 -11.02 23.15 -10.17
N LEU A 336 -11.33 22.02 -9.53
CA LEU A 336 -12.71 21.54 -9.42
C LEU A 336 -13.60 22.56 -8.71
N ASP A 337 -13.08 23.35 -7.75
CA ASP A 337 -13.86 24.38 -7.05
C ASP A 337 -14.51 25.38 -8.00
N THR A 338 -13.85 25.69 -9.12
CA THR A 338 -14.37 26.63 -10.12
C THR A 338 -15.59 26.10 -10.87
N CYS A 339 -15.75 24.79 -11.01
CA CYS A 339 -16.83 24.18 -11.78
C CYS A 339 -17.74 23.26 -10.95
N VAL A 340 -17.43 22.95 -9.70
CA VAL A 340 -18.19 22.01 -8.86
C VAL A 340 -19.65 22.40 -8.70
N LYS A 341 -19.95 23.70 -8.62
CA LYS A 341 -21.33 24.22 -8.54
C LYS A 341 -22.13 23.86 -9.79
N GLN A 342 -21.52 23.95 -10.98
CA GLN A 342 -22.15 23.58 -12.23
C GLN A 342 -22.37 22.06 -12.28
N VAL A 343 -21.35 21.27 -11.92
CA VAL A 343 -21.46 19.80 -11.85
C VAL A 343 -22.63 19.40 -10.96
N ARG A 344 -22.70 19.94 -9.74
CA ARG A 344 -23.77 19.67 -8.75
C ARG A 344 -25.16 20.04 -9.30
N THR A 345 -25.27 21.19 -9.99
CA THR A 345 -26.53 21.64 -10.62
C THR A 345 -27.00 20.66 -11.69
N ASP A 346 -26.08 20.25 -12.58
CA ASP A 346 -26.40 19.32 -13.66
C ASP A 346 -26.71 17.91 -13.13
N VAL A 347 -25.99 17.46 -12.08
CA VAL A 347 -26.29 16.20 -11.38
C VAL A 347 -27.72 16.24 -10.82
N LEU A 348 -28.10 17.28 -10.10
CA LEU A 348 -29.47 17.42 -9.56
C LEU A 348 -30.55 17.43 -10.65
N LYS A 349 -30.27 18.04 -11.81
CA LYS A 349 -31.15 18.00 -12.98
C LYS A 349 -31.23 16.58 -13.56
N ASN A 350 -30.09 15.91 -13.70
CA ASN A 350 -29.99 14.59 -14.30
C ASN A 350 -30.57 13.46 -13.42
N LEU A 351 -30.66 13.65 -12.09
CA LEU A 351 -31.40 12.74 -11.21
C LEU A 351 -32.85 12.54 -11.62
N LYS A 352 -33.45 13.52 -12.30
CA LYS A 352 -34.83 13.51 -12.79
C LYS A 352 -34.94 13.11 -14.26
N SER A 353 -33.83 12.74 -14.91
CA SER A 353 -33.82 12.37 -16.34
C SER A 353 -34.78 11.20 -16.63
N LYS A 354 -35.35 11.19 -17.84
CA LYS A 354 -36.07 10.02 -18.34
C LYS A 354 -35.12 8.92 -18.83
N ASP A 355 -33.91 9.31 -19.26
CA ASP A 355 -32.89 8.36 -19.65
C ASP A 355 -32.28 7.69 -18.40
N VAL A 356 -32.33 6.35 -18.37
CA VAL A 356 -31.92 5.55 -17.23
C VAL A 356 -30.43 5.65 -16.96
N LEU A 357 -29.62 5.66 -18.02
CA LEU A 357 -28.16 5.76 -17.89
C LEU A 357 -27.73 7.12 -17.30
N THR A 358 -28.27 8.21 -17.84
CA THR A 358 -28.03 9.56 -17.30
C THR A 358 -28.43 9.66 -15.82
N LYS A 359 -29.59 9.09 -15.47
CA LYS A 359 -30.09 9.07 -14.10
C LYS A 359 -29.16 8.26 -13.17
N MET A 360 -28.65 7.15 -13.66
CA MET A 360 -27.75 6.25 -12.94
C MET A 360 -26.41 6.95 -12.66
N ILE A 361 -25.79 7.54 -13.70
CA ILE A 361 -24.55 8.31 -13.58
C ILE A 361 -24.73 9.45 -12.56
N ALA A 362 -25.82 10.20 -12.66
CA ALA A 362 -26.09 11.30 -11.73
C ALA A 362 -26.24 10.80 -10.28
N THR A 363 -26.86 9.63 -10.07
CA THR A 363 -27.00 9.02 -8.75
C THR A 363 -25.64 8.58 -8.19
N ILE A 364 -24.79 7.97 -9.01
CA ILE A 364 -23.42 7.57 -8.65
C ILE A 364 -22.59 8.80 -8.28
N VAL A 365 -22.56 9.83 -9.13
CA VAL A 365 -21.78 11.05 -8.87
C VAL A 365 -22.27 11.75 -7.60
N TRP A 366 -23.59 11.78 -7.37
CA TRP A 366 -24.15 12.35 -6.14
C TRP A 366 -23.67 11.60 -4.88
N LEU A 367 -23.65 10.25 -4.91
CA LEU A 367 -23.13 9.45 -3.80
C LEU A 367 -21.64 9.67 -3.57
N ILE A 368 -20.83 9.78 -4.64
CA ILE A 368 -19.39 10.04 -4.55
C ILE A 368 -19.12 11.43 -3.95
N ASP A 369 -19.84 12.47 -4.43
CA ASP A 369 -19.67 13.84 -3.96
C ASP A 369 -20.09 14.01 -2.49
N ASN A 370 -21.24 13.45 -2.08
CA ASN A 370 -21.78 13.69 -0.75
C ASN A 370 -21.17 12.79 0.35
N PHE A 371 -20.69 11.60 0.00
CA PHE A 371 -20.18 10.63 0.97
C PHE A 371 -18.71 10.22 0.71
N SER A 372 -18.05 10.86 -0.23
CA SER A 372 -16.64 10.59 -0.59
C SER A 372 -16.37 9.10 -0.87
N LEU A 373 -17.35 8.38 -1.40
CA LEU A 373 -17.23 6.96 -1.74
C LEU A 373 -16.30 6.77 -2.95
N ARG A 374 -15.60 5.63 -3.02
CA ARG A 374 -14.79 5.26 -4.19
C ARG A 374 -15.69 4.74 -5.30
N ALA A 375 -15.33 4.98 -6.57
CA ALA A 375 -16.08 4.47 -7.71
C ALA A 375 -16.11 2.93 -7.72
N GLY A 376 -14.95 2.27 -7.64
CA GLY A 376 -14.81 0.81 -7.57
C GLY A 376 -14.97 0.11 -8.92
N ASN A 377 -13.96 -0.70 -9.28
CA ASN A 377 -13.99 -1.57 -10.46
C ASN A 377 -14.56 -2.94 -10.12
N GLU A 378 -15.09 -3.64 -11.12
CA GLU A 378 -15.44 -5.06 -10.97
C GLU A 378 -14.17 -5.88 -10.83
N LYS A 379 -14.14 -6.78 -9.84
CA LYS A 379 -13.00 -7.64 -9.56
C LYS A 379 -13.07 -8.95 -10.35
N GLY A 380 -11.91 -9.48 -10.72
CA GLY A 380 -11.80 -10.79 -11.35
C GLY A 380 -11.89 -11.92 -10.32
N GLU A 381 -12.07 -13.17 -10.80
CA GLU A 381 -12.12 -14.38 -9.96
C GLU A 381 -10.84 -14.60 -9.14
N ASP A 382 -9.72 -14.03 -9.59
CA ASP A 382 -8.40 -14.14 -8.97
C ASP A 382 -8.08 -13.02 -7.96
N GLU A 383 -9.02 -12.10 -7.72
CA GLU A 383 -8.85 -10.93 -6.85
C GLU A 383 -9.77 -11.04 -5.63
N ALA A 384 -9.39 -10.42 -4.51
CA ALA A 384 -10.28 -10.31 -3.36
C ALA A 384 -11.53 -9.49 -3.74
N GLU A 385 -12.70 -9.96 -3.33
CA GLU A 385 -13.95 -9.23 -3.53
C GLU A 385 -13.96 -7.95 -2.72
N THR A 386 -13.84 -6.82 -3.42
CA THR A 386 -13.97 -5.49 -2.84
C THR A 386 -14.79 -4.61 -3.75
N TYR A 387 -15.55 -3.69 -3.16
CA TYR A 387 -16.58 -2.94 -3.86
C TYR A 387 -16.39 -1.43 -3.73
N GLY A 388 -16.93 -0.70 -4.70
CA GLY A 388 -17.18 0.73 -4.65
C GLY A 388 -18.52 1.02 -5.30
N VAL A 389 -18.93 2.29 -5.38
CA VAL A 389 -20.30 2.67 -5.78
C VAL A 389 -20.74 2.02 -7.08
N CYS A 390 -19.89 1.99 -8.11
CA CYS A 390 -20.22 1.40 -9.41
C CYS A 390 -20.41 -0.11 -9.37
N SER A 391 -19.67 -0.81 -8.49
CA SER A 391 -19.68 -2.27 -8.39
C SER A 391 -20.55 -2.82 -7.26
N LEU A 392 -21.26 -1.96 -6.48
CA LEU A 392 -22.15 -2.40 -5.41
C LEU A 392 -23.21 -3.38 -5.91
N ARG A 393 -23.44 -4.45 -5.13
CA ARG A 393 -24.52 -5.42 -5.35
C ARG A 393 -25.76 -5.03 -4.58
N CYS A 394 -26.93 -5.51 -5.03
CA CYS A 394 -28.21 -5.20 -4.35
C CYS A 394 -28.23 -5.66 -2.87
N GLY A 395 -27.55 -6.75 -2.55
CA GLY A 395 -27.40 -7.23 -1.17
C GLY A 395 -26.58 -6.33 -0.25
N HIS A 396 -25.79 -5.41 -0.81
CA HIS A 396 -24.99 -4.46 -0.02
C HIS A 396 -25.79 -3.24 0.44
N ALA A 397 -27.02 -3.05 -0.05
CA ALA A 397 -27.78 -1.83 0.20
C ALA A 397 -29.16 -2.12 0.77
N THR A 398 -29.50 -1.45 1.88
CA THR A 398 -30.83 -1.51 2.50
C THR A 398 -31.39 -0.11 2.63
N LEU A 399 -32.54 0.13 2.01
CA LEU A 399 -33.25 1.40 2.15
C LEU A 399 -34.07 1.43 3.44
N LEU A 400 -33.86 2.45 4.23
CA LEU A 400 -34.56 2.71 5.47
C LEU A 400 -35.41 4.00 5.29
N PRO A 401 -36.74 3.89 5.41
CA PRO A 401 -37.63 5.07 5.29
C PRO A 401 -37.36 6.07 6.43
N PRO A 402 -37.55 7.38 6.18
CA PRO A 402 -38.03 7.97 4.93
C PRO A 402 -36.91 8.26 3.91
N ASN A 403 -35.64 8.36 4.31
CA ASN A 403 -34.55 8.88 3.46
C ASN A 403 -33.18 8.36 3.86
N GLN A 404 -33.06 7.16 4.42
CA GLN A 404 -31.78 6.58 4.80
C GLN A 404 -31.41 5.40 3.88
N LEU A 405 -30.12 5.22 3.69
CA LEU A 405 -29.50 4.13 2.96
C LEU A 405 -28.42 3.51 3.84
N ASN A 406 -28.62 2.28 4.29
CA ASN A 406 -27.56 1.50 4.89
C ASN A 406 -26.77 0.82 3.78
N LEU A 407 -25.43 0.96 3.82
CA LEU A 407 -24.49 0.28 2.94
C LEU A 407 -23.58 -0.61 3.79
N SER A 408 -23.52 -1.91 3.47
CA SER A 408 -22.67 -2.87 4.15
C SER A 408 -21.91 -3.71 3.10
N PHE A 409 -20.59 -3.46 2.95
CA PHE A 409 -19.75 -4.12 1.96
C PHE A 409 -18.26 -4.07 2.38
N LEU A 410 -17.41 -4.83 1.68
CA LEU A 410 -15.96 -4.73 1.82
C LEU A 410 -15.43 -3.72 0.80
N GLY A 411 -14.81 -2.66 1.27
CA GLY A 411 -14.15 -1.63 0.44
C GLY A 411 -12.70 -1.98 0.11
N LYS A 412 -11.93 -0.99 -0.36
CA LYS A 412 -10.49 -1.14 -0.61
C LYS A 412 -9.82 -1.74 0.62
N ASP A 413 -8.81 -2.61 0.38
CA ASP A 413 -8.04 -3.30 1.42
C ASP A 413 -8.87 -4.27 2.28
N SER A 414 -10.03 -4.71 1.76
CA SER A 414 -11.02 -5.55 2.47
C SER A 414 -11.54 -4.93 3.77
N MET A 415 -11.43 -3.60 3.91
CA MET A 415 -12.00 -2.87 5.03
C MET A 415 -13.51 -2.89 4.97
N LYS A 416 -14.16 -3.28 6.08
CA LYS A 416 -15.63 -3.28 6.17
C LYS A 416 -16.14 -1.84 6.22
N PHE A 417 -17.02 -1.51 5.28
CA PHE A 417 -17.86 -0.32 5.30
C PHE A 417 -19.27 -0.76 5.73
N ASP A 418 -19.79 -0.22 6.82
CA ASP A 418 -21.11 -0.58 7.34
C ASP A 418 -21.74 0.67 7.99
N GLU A 419 -22.34 1.51 7.12
CA GLU A 419 -22.79 2.84 7.52
C GLU A 419 -24.21 3.11 7.05
N THR A 420 -24.96 3.85 7.87
CA THR A 420 -26.28 4.35 7.51
C THR A 420 -26.20 5.82 7.08
N LEU A 421 -26.35 6.04 5.80
CA LEU A 421 -26.23 7.35 5.15
C LEU A 421 -27.58 8.04 5.09
N THR A 422 -27.66 9.32 5.49
CA THR A 422 -28.88 10.12 5.35
C THR A 422 -28.85 10.82 3.99
N LEU A 423 -29.82 10.47 3.11
CA LEU A 423 -29.94 11.02 1.79
C LEU A 423 -30.69 12.36 1.84
N SER A 424 -29.99 13.46 1.65
CA SER A 424 -30.58 14.81 1.63
C SER A 424 -31.47 15.07 0.41
N ASN A 425 -31.45 14.19 -0.62
CA ASN A 425 -32.22 14.33 -1.85
C ASN A 425 -33.16 13.15 -2.05
N ALA A 426 -34.46 13.44 -2.10
CA ALA A 426 -35.50 12.42 -2.27
C ALA A 426 -35.46 11.71 -3.64
N ASP A 427 -34.95 12.35 -4.69
CA ASP A 427 -34.84 11.72 -6.01
C ASP A 427 -33.74 10.65 -6.02
N VAL A 428 -32.66 10.85 -5.26
CA VAL A 428 -31.62 9.81 -5.05
C VAL A 428 -32.22 8.58 -4.38
N TYR A 429 -32.98 8.75 -3.30
CA TYR A 429 -33.67 7.65 -2.62
C TYR A 429 -34.57 6.87 -3.59
N LYS A 430 -35.41 7.59 -4.37
CA LYS A 430 -36.32 6.98 -5.36
C LYS A 430 -35.54 6.24 -6.47
N ASN A 431 -34.44 6.81 -6.93
CA ASN A 431 -33.62 6.21 -7.97
C ASN A 431 -32.99 4.91 -7.48
N ILE A 432 -32.37 4.91 -6.30
CA ILE A 432 -31.82 3.71 -5.68
C ILE A 432 -32.91 2.65 -5.46
N ALA A 433 -34.09 3.04 -4.98
CA ALA A 433 -35.21 2.13 -4.81
C ALA A 433 -35.66 1.48 -6.14
N ALA A 434 -35.59 2.21 -7.23
CA ALA A 434 -35.87 1.67 -8.56
C ALA A 434 -34.76 0.73 -9.05
N PHE A 435 -33.50 1.11 -8.89
CA PHE A 435 -32.33 0.33 -9.33
C PHE A 435 -32.16 -0.97 -8.54
N LEU A 436 -32.58 -1.02 -7.29
CA LEU A 436 -32.60 -2.25 -6.48
C LEU A 436 -33.66 -3.26 -6.95
N LYS A 437 -34.72 -2.81 -7.60
CA LYS A 437 -35.83 -3.69 -8.01
C LYS A 437 -35.61 -4.32 -9.37
N SER A 438 -35.10 -3.56 -10.33
CA SER A 438 -35.01 -3.99 -11.73
C SER A 438 -33.95 -3.19 -12.49
N ASP A 439 -33.40 -3.79 -13.56
CA ASP A 439 -32.58 -3.12 -14.56
C ASP A 439 -33.42 -2.47 -15.68
N GLY A 440 -34.74 -2.52 -15.57
CA GLY A 440 -35.70 -2.09 -16.57
C GLY A 440 -36.24 -3.23 -17.43
N HIS A 441 -35.62 -4.40 -17.41
CA HIS A 441 -36.01 -5.59 -18.19
C HIS A 441 -36.34 -6.79 -17.29
N GLN A 442 -35.57 -6.99 -16.22
CA GLN A 442 -35.76 -8.11 -15.30
C GLN A 442 -35.62 -7.68 -13.84
N ARG A 443 -36.14 -8.49 -12.94
CA ARG A 443 -36.01 -8.33 -11.50
C ARG A 443 -34.59 -8.66 -11.07
N LYS A 444 -34.06 -7.94 -10.08
CA LYS A 444 -32.74 -8.16 -9.51
C LYS A 444 -32.78 -9.02 -8.26
N GLY A 445 -31.77 -9.87 -8.13
CA GLY A 445 -31.43 -10.58 -6.91
C GLY A 445 -30.36 -9.84 -6.08
N PRO A 446 -29.97 -10.40 -4.93
CA PRO A 446 -28.98 -9.78 -4.04
C PRO A 446 -27.59 -9.63 -4.68
N ASP A 447 -27.20 -10.55 -5.55
CA ASP A 447 -25.88 -10.56 -6.20
C ASP A 447 -25.82 -9.72 -7.47
N ASP A 448 -26.95 -9.18 -7.94
CA ASP A 448 -26.99 -8.33 -9.11
C ASP A 448 -26.49 -6.92 -8.80
N PRO A 449 -25.81 -6.24 -9.73
CA PRO A 449 -25.32 -4.88 -9.54
C PRO A 449 -26.47 -3.88 -9.35
N ILE A 450 -26.33 -2.94 -8.40
CA ILE A 450 -27.29 -1.84 -8.22
C ILE A 450 -27.34 -0.99 -9.49
N PHE A 451 -26.16 -0.64 -10.01
CA PHE A 451 -25.98 0.17 -11.20
C PHE A 451 -25.58 -0.73 -12.37
N ALA A 452 -26.55 -1.34 -13.03
CA ALA A 452 -26.31 -2.25 -14.14
C ALA A 452 -26.10 -1.48 -15.45
N ALA A 453 -25.02 -1.82 -16.18
CA ALA A 453 -24.78 -1.27 -17.51
C ALA A 453 -25.92 -1.63 -18.48
N PRO A 454 -26.27 -0.75 -19.44
CA PRO A 454 -27.24 -1.07 -20.50
C PRO A 454 -26.80 -2.30 -21.28
N LYS A 455 -27.74 -3.22 -21.52
CA LYS A 455 -27.48 -4.50 -22.18
C LYS A 455 -28.62 -4.92 -23.08
N ALA A 456 -28.37 -5.90 -23.95
CA ALA A 456 -29.44 -6.57 -24.69
C ALA A 456 -30.28 -7.44 -23.76
N ARG A 457 -31.53 -7.70 -24.14
CA ARG A 457 -32.43 -8.57 -23.37
C ARG A 457 -31.88 -10.00 -23.34
N GLY A 458 -31.65 -10.51 -22.15
CA GLY A 458 -31.17 -11.88 -21.93
C GLY A 458 -29.68 -11.97 -21.60
N ASP A 459 -28.89 -10.89 -21.75
CA ASP A 459 -27.48 -10.89 -21.32
C ASP A 459 -27.35 -10.84 -19.80
N ALA A 460 -26.20 -11.28 -19.29
CA ALA A 460 -25.88 -11.15 -17.86
C ALA A 460 -25.78 -9.69 -17.43
N MET A 461 -26.22 -9.34 -16.22
CA MET A 461 -26.04 -8.00 -15.68
C MET A 461 -24.59 -7.77 -15.29
N THR A 462 -24.01 -6.70 -15.79
CA THR A 462 -22.68 -6.23 -15.41
C THR A 462 -22.76 -4.86 -14.75
N PRO A 463 -21.89 -4.53 -13.80
CA PRO A 463 -21.83 -3.20 -13.21
C PRO A 463 -21.52 -2.12 -14.27
N LEU A 464 -21.98 -0.89 -14.00
CA LEU A 464 -21.61 0.27 -14.81
C LEU A 464 -20.11 0.56 -14.60
N PRO A 465 -19.29 0.54 -15.66
CA PRO A 465 -17.87 0.83 -15.53
C PRO A 465 -17.61 2.26 -15.01
N PRO A 466 -16.65 2.49 -14.10
CA PRO A 466 -16.25 3.83 -13.64
C PRO A 466 -15.89 4.79 -14.77
N ASP A 467 -15.33 4.28 -15.87
CA ASP A 467 -14.99 5.07 -17.06
C ASP A 467 -16.17 5.86 -17.61
N VAL A 468 -17.37 5.32 -17.57
CA VAL A 468 -18.59 6.00 -18.03
C VAL A 468 -18.89 7.21 -17.13
N VAL A 469 -18.67 7.06 -15.83
CA VAL A 469 -18.81 8.16 -14.85
C VAL A 469 -17.71 9.21 -15.07
N ASN A 470 -16.47 8.77 -15.27
CA ASN A 470 -15.32 9.65 -15.51
C ASN A 470 -15.48 10.42 -16.84
N GLN A 471 -16.01 9.80 -17.90
CA GLN A 471 -16.34 10.47 -19.17
C GLN A 471 -17.40 11.57 -18.99
N PHE A 472 -18.42 11.33 -18.16
CA PHE A 472 -19.39 12.36 -17.82
C PHE A 472 -18.70 13.54 -17.10
N LEU A 473 -17.88 13.27 -16.10
CA LEU A 473 -17.16 14.29 -15.33
C LEU A 473 -16.14 15.05 -16.18
N GLY A 474 -15.43 14.36 -17.06
CA GLY A 474 -14.42 14.95 -17.96
C GLY A 474 -14.95 16.05 -18.90
N ARG A 475 -16.27 16.16 -19.07
CA ARG A 475 -16.92 17.23 -19.83
C ARG A 475 -16.82 18.61 -19.18
N TYR A 476 -16.67 18.64 -17.86
CA TYR A 476 -16.59 19.89 -17.08
C TYR A 476 -15.17 20.41 -16.94
N MET A 477 -14.20 19.50 -16.84
CA MET A 477 -12.79 19.86 -16.70
C MET A 477 -11.92 18.70 -17.21
N LYS A 478 -10.87 19.00 -17.99
CA LYS A 478 -9.91 17.98 -18.46
C LYS A 478 -9.26 17.27 -17.26
N GLY A 479 -9.31 15.94 -17.25
CA GLY A 479 -8.76 15.11 -16.18
C GLY A 479 -9.62 15.07 -14.90
N LEU A 480 -10.90 15.51 -14.95
CA LEU A 480 -11.81 15.34 -13.83
C LEU A 480 -12.32 13.89 -13.80
N SER A 481 -12.12 13.24 -12.67
CA SER A 481 -12.59 11.89 -12.38
C SER A 481 -13.23 11.81 -11.00
N ALA A 482 -13.87 10.69 -10.69
CA ALA A 482 -14.45 10.42 -9.37
C ALA A 482 -13.43 10.56 -8.21
N LYS A 483 -12.15 10.20 -8.46
CA LYS A 483 -11.06 10.34 -7.48
C LYS A 483 -10.85 11.81 -7.06
N VAL A 484 -10.96 12.76 -8.00
CA VAL A 484 -10.74 14.19 -7.73
C VAL A 484 -11.75 14.75 -6.73
N PHE A 485 -13.00 14.28 -6.74
CA PHE A 485 -14.01 14.67 -5.74
C PHE A 485 -13.60 14.33 -4.32
N ARG A 486 -13.00 13.16 -4.12
CA ARG A 486 -12.53 12.76 -2.78
C ARG A 486 -11.40 13.67 -2.30
N THR A 487 -10.42 13.96 -3.17
CA THR A 487 -9.34 14.91 -2.85
C THR A 487 -9.91 16.30 -2.58
N TYR A 488 -10.86 16.77 -3.40
CA TYR A 488 -11.53 18.05 -3.21
C TYR A 488 -12.27 18.13 -1.88
N ASN A 489 -13.12 17.14 -1.60
CA ASN A 489 -13.91 17.13 -0.36
C ASN A 489 -13.02 17.09 0.88
N ALA A 490 -11.96 16.26 0.88
CA ALA A 490 -11.00 16.21 1.97
C ALA A 490 -10.29 17.57 2.16
N SER A 491 -9.79 18.17 1.08
CA SER A 491 -9.12 19.46 1.13
C SER A 491 -10.04 20.59 1.57
N ALA A 492 -11.29 20.62 1.08
CA ALA A 492 -12.27 21.65 1.46
C ALA A 492 -12.69 21.52 2.94
N THR A 493 -12.89 20.29 3.43
CA THR A 493 -13.20 20.04 4.84
C THR A 493 -12.02 20.45 5.73
N PHE A 494 -10.80 20.07 5.35
CA PHE A 494 -9.60 20.44 6.09
C PHE A 494 -9.40 21.96 6.13
N GLN A 495 -9.59 22.65 5.00
CA GLN A 495 -9.53 24.12 4.95
C GLN A 495 -10.56 24.77 5.91
N GLY A 496 -11.80 24.26 5.90
CA GLY A 496 -12.83 24.73 6.82
C GLY A 496 -12.44 24.59 8.30
N LEU A 497 -11.85 23.45 8.65
CA LEU A 497 -11.37 23.20 10.02
C LEU A 497 -10.17 24.12 10.38
N LEU A 498 -9.29 24.41 9.43
CA LEU A 498 -8.19 25.38 9.64
C LEU A 498 -8.74 26.78 9.87
N ASP A 499 -9.71 27.24 9.08
CA ASP A 499 -10.33 28.55 9.21
C ASP A 499 -11.06 28.69 10.58
N GLU A 500 -11.75 27.63 11.02
CA GLU A 500 -12.36 27.56 12.35
C GLU A 500 -11.30 27.62 13.46
N THR A 501 -10.21 26.87 13.31
CA THR A 501 -9.09 26.85 14.29
C THR A 501 -8.41 28.22 14.36
N GLU A 502 -8.16 28.87 13.23
CA GLU A 502 -7.60 30.22 13.18
C GLU A 502 -8.51 31.24 13.89
N SER A 503 -9.81 31.15 13.59
CA SER A 503 -10.83 31.99 14.24
C SER A 503 -10.87 31.77 15.76
N TRP A 504 -10.77 30.52 16.19
CA TRP A 504 -10.73 30.13 17.60
C TRP A 504 -9.45 30.65 18.30
N LEU A 505 -8.27 30.54 17.65
CA LEU A 505 -7.00 31.08 18.17
C LEU A 505 -7.02 32.60 18.26
N ALA A 506 -7.58 33.30 17.25
CA ALA A 506 -7.68 34.74 17.23
C ALA A 506 -8.59 35.28 18.35
N ALA A 507 -9.60 34.53 18.77
CA ALA A 507 -10.49 34.90 19.87
C ALA A 507 -9.86 34.73 21.28
N ARG A 508 -8.65 34.14 21.39
CA ARG A 508 -7.95 33.87 22.66
C ARG A 508 -6.71 34.74 22.83
N PRO A 509 -6.74 35.76 23.72
CA PRO A 509 -5.67 36.74 23.83
C PRO A 509 -4.42 36.29 24.59
N THR A 510 -4.41 35.17 25.31
CA THR A 510 -3.30 34.74 26.16
C THR A 510 -2.64 33.42 25.73
N LYS A 511 -1.32 33.31 25.98
CA LYS A 511 -0.50 32.15 25.64
C LYS A 511 -0.97 30.87 26.36
N GLN A 512 -1.55 30.98 27.56
CA GLN A 512 -2.07 29.89 28.39
C GLN A 512 -3.36 29.25 27.84
N GLU A 513 -4.13 29.98 27.03
CA GLU A 513 -5.38 29.49 26.42
C GLU A 513 -5.19 28.88 25.03
N ARG A 514 -3.92 28.75 24.55
CA ARG A 514 -3.57 28.21 23.24
C ARG A 514 -3.21 26.73 23.26
N GLU A 515 -3.39 26.05 24.39
CA GLU A 515 -3.28 24.59 24.38
C GLU A 515 -4.42 24.00 23.54
N ILE A 516 -4.05 23.52 22.36
CA ILE A 516 -4.96 22.80 21.46
C ILE A 516 -5.25 21.46 22.12
N THR A 517 -6.44 21.32 22.68
CA THR A 517 -6.93 19.98 23.03
C THR A 517 -7.26 19.29 21.71
N PRO A 518 -6.66 18.13 21.42
CA PRO A 518 -7.04 17.37 20.23
C PRO A 518 -8.55 17.14 20.27
N ALA A 519 -9.23 17.50 19.18
CA ALA A 519 -10.62 17.16 19.02
C ALA A 519 -10.72 15.63 18.96
N ASN A 520 -11.56 15.04 19.82
CA ASN A 520 -11.88 13.62 19.83
C ASN A 520 -12.51 13.17 18.51
#